data_e93aa6a20a371dfc5808bec335f75262
#
_entry.id   e93aa6a20a371dfc5808bec335f75262
#
_cell.length_a   1.000
_cell.length_b   1.000
_cell.length_c   1.000
_cell.angle_alpha   90.00
_cell.angle_beta   90.00
_cell.angle_gamma   90.00
#
_symmetry.space_group_name_H-M   'P 1'
#
loop_
_entity.id
_entity.type
_entity.pdbx_description
1 polymer ?
#
loop_
_entity_poly.entity_id
_entity_poly.type
_entity_poly.pdbx_seq_one_letter_code
_entity_poly.pdbx_strand_id
1 'polypeptide(L)'
;HLMGTTHVLRGDEWVASYPIHDQLFKMLGFPLPKFCHIAPITVREGDTIRKLSKRKDKGAAISYYAKEGIPTDVIRLYLATVNNSNFEEWYNENPTKTIDDFTFTFDKMPVGGSLFDIEKLINISKIYFSRKKSEDILKELLKYLSIYDKEFYEIVKSNQERMIRSLDIEKYTSRPRKDISSYSDVRKYFWYMF
;
A
#
# COMPACT_ATOMS: atom_id res chain seq x y z
N HIS A 1 7.37 0.58 -29.25
CA HIS A 1 6.85 1.31 -30.42
C HIS A 1 5.63 0.60 -31.01
N LEU A 2 5.77 -0.67 -31.41
CA LEU A 2 4.68 -1.43 -32.08
C LEU A 2 3.42 -1.58 -31.20
N MET A 3 3.55 -1.56 -29.89
CA MET A 3 2.43 -1.59 -28.94
C MET A 3 1.90 -0.20 -28.56
N GLY A 4 2.39 0.88 -29.17
CA GLY A 4 1.95 2.24 -28.86
C GLY A 4 2.44 2.78 -27.52
N THR A 5 3.48 2.19 -26.91
CA THR A 5 4.04 2.64 -25.62
C THR A 5 4.61 4.05 -25.76
N THR A 6 4.09 4.98 -24.96
CA THR A 6 4.49 6.39 -24.95
C THR A 6 5.43 6.74 -23.79
N HIS A 7 5.33 6.02 -22.67
CA HIS A 7 6.11 6.25 -21.46
C HIS A 7 6.65 4.93 -20.92
N VAL A 8 7.91 4.93 -20.48
CA VAL A 8 8.60 3.79 -19.87
C VAL A 8 9.00 4.19 -18.45
N LEU A 9 8.36 3.57 -17.45
CA LEU A 9 8.71 3.74 -16.04
C LEU A 9 9.53 2.53 -15.59
N ARG A 10 10.71 2.76 -15.02
CA ARG A 10 11.62 1.69 -14.57
C ARG A 10 12.53 2.15 -13.44
N GLY A 11 13.18 1.22 -12.74
CA GLY A 11 14.13 1.56 -11.70
C GLY A 11 15.36 2.32 -12.21
N ASP A 12 16.01 3.07 -11.36
CA ASP A 12 17.20 3.88 -11.67
C ASP A 12 18.41 3.03 -12.08
N GLU A 13 18.44 1.76 -11.68
CA GLU A 13 19.46 0.79 -12.17
C GLU A 13 19.52 0.65 -13.70
N TRP A 14 18.47 1.08 -14.41
CA TRP A 14 18.39 1.05 -15.86
C TRP A 14 18.91 2.33 -16.55
N VAL A 15 19.34 3.33 -15.78
CA VAL A 15 19.89 4.59 -16.36
C VAL A 15 21.09 4.31 -17.25
N ALA A 16 22.00 3.43 -16.81
CA ALA A 16 23.20 3.08 -17.57
C ALA A 16 22.91 2.42 -18.95
N SER A 17 21.75 1.79 -19.11
CA SER A 17 21.35 1.18 -20.38
C SER A 17 20.54 2.11 -21.29
N TYR A 18 20.20 3.32 -20.82
CA TYR A 18 19.43 4.28 -21.62
C TYR A 18 20.08 4.64 -22.97
N PRO A 19 21.41 4.89 -23.08
CA PRO A 19 22.04 5.21 -24.34
C PRO A 19 21.89 4.09 -25.40
N ILE A 20 21.87 2.82 -24.95
CA ILE A 20 21.68 1.65 -25.86
C ILE A 20 20.24 1.68 -26.42
N HIS A 21 19.23 1.96 -25.60
CA HIS A 21 17.86 2.06 -26.05
C HIS A 21 17.65 3.25 -26.99
N ASP A 22 18.25 4.40 -26.70
CA ASP A 22 18.19 5.59 -27.56
C ASP A 22 18.77 5.30 -28.95
N GLN A 23 19.94 4.69 -29.01
CA GLN A 23 20.58 4.29 -30.28
C GLN A 23 19.72 3.28 -31.04
N LEU A 24 19.18 2.26 -30.36
CA LEU A 24 18.35 1.24 -31.00
C LEU A 24 17.10 1.85 -31.65
N PHE A 25 16.38 2.72 -30.93
CA PHE A 25 15.21 3.39 -31.46
C PHE A 25 15.56 4.26 -32.68
N LYS A 26 16.67 5.00 -32.62
CA LYS A 26 17.17 5.80 -33.77
C LYS A 26 17.52 4.93 -34.99
N MET A 27 18.21 3.83 -34.78
CA MET A 27 18.60 2.91 -35.87
C MET A 27 17.38 2.26 -36.55
N LEU A 28 16.32 2.00 -35.78
CA LEU A 28 15.07 1.41 -36.28
C LEU A 28 14.10 2.48 -36.84
N GLY A 29 14.43 3.76 -36.78
CA GLY A 29 13.57 4.83 -37.23
C GLY A 29 12.30 4.99 -36.37
N PHE A 30 12.33 4.54 -35.13
CA PHE A 30 11.19 4.60 -34.20
C PHE A 30 11.22 5.87 -33.36
N PRO A 31 10.05 6.50 -33.08
CA PRO A 31 9.97 7.59 -32.12
C PRO A 31 10.32 7.10 -30.71
N LEU A 32 11.23 7.79 -30.03
CA LEU A 32 11.68 7.46 -28.70
C LEU A 32 10.55 7.73 -27.67
N PRO A 33 10.19 6.76 -26.81
CA PRO A 33 9.26 7.00 -25.72
C PRO A 33 9.90 7.89 -24.65
N LYS A 34 9.07 8.50 -23.81
CA LYS A 34 9.55 9.22 -22.61
C LYS A 34 9.97 8.21 -21.54
N PHE A 35 11.20 8.34 -21.03
CA PHE A 35 11.70 7.50 -19.95
C PHE A 35 11.59 8.22 -18.59
N CYS A 36 11.07 7.52 -17.59
CA CYS A 36 11.06 7.94 -16.21
C CYS A 36 11.79 6.89 -15.36
N HIS A 37 12.88 7.30 -14.69
CA HIS A 37 13.63 6.43 -13.79
C HIS A 37 13.21 6.74 -12.37
N ILE A 38 12.76 5.69 -11.64
CA ILE A 38 12.23 5.79 -10.29
C ILE A 38 13.28 5.24 -9.32
N ALA A 39 13.58 6.02 -8.29
CA ALA A 39 14.49 5.58 -7.25
C ALA A 39 13.90 4.39 -6.44
N PRO A 40 14.73 3.44 -5.97
CA PRO A 40 14.27 2.28 -5.23
C PRO A 40 13.77 2.63 -3.84
N ILE A 41 12.92 1.78 -3.30
CA ILE A 41 12.66 1.78 -1.86
C ILE A 41 13.87 1.14 -1.17
N THR A 42 14.37 1.79 -0.13
CA THR A 42 15.58 1.41 0.59
C THR A 42 15.28 1.00 2.03
N VAL A 43 16.18 0.30 2.65
CA VAL A 43 16.16 -0.04 4.09
C VAL A 43 17.49 0.31 4.72
N ARG A 44 17.46 0.66 6.00
CA ARG A 44 18.64 0.86 6.80
C ARG A 44 19.09 -0.47 7.42
N GLU A 45 20.36 -0.81 7.24
CA GLU A 45 20.98 -1.99 7.85
C GLU A 45 22.25 -1.51 8.59
N GLY A 46 22.12 -1.28 9.90
CA GLY A 46 23.15 -0.59 10.68
C GLY A 46 23.35 0.84 10.18
N ASP A 47 24.60 1.17 9.82
CA ASP A 47 24.97 2.50 9.29
C ASP A 47 24.85 2.61 7.77
N THR A 48 24.46 1.54 7.08
CA THR A 48 24.35 1.52 5.63
C THR A 48 22.89 1.56 5.17
N ILE A 49 22.68 2.16 3.99
CA ILE A 49 21.38 2.16 3.30
C ILE A 49 21.52 1.28 2.06
N ARG A 50 20.62 0.32 1.92
CA ARG A 50 20.57 -0.57 0.75
C ARG A 50 19.16 -0.67 0.17
N LYS A 51 19.05 -1.12 -1.06
CA LYS A 51 17.77 -1.42 -1.72
C LYS A 51 17.00 -2.50 -0.94
N LEU A 52 15.69 -2.32 -0.78
CA LEU A 52 14.78 -3.32 -0.23
C LEU A 52 14.83 -4.61 -1.07
N SER A 53 15.02 -5.76 -0.44
CA SER A 53 15.26 -7.04 -1.10
C SER A 53 14.26 -8.11 -0.71
N LYS A 54 13.60 -8.73 -1.68
CA LYS A 54 12.66 -9.85 -1.46
C LYS A 54 13.30 -11.05 -0.75
N ARG A 55 14.62 -11.23 -0.87
CA ARG A 55 15.34 -12.36 -0.24
C ARG A 55 15.69 -12.09 1.22
N LYS A 56 15.91 -10.82 1.59
CA LYS A 56 16.37 -10.43 2.93
C LYS A 56 15.25 -9.83 3.79
N ASP A 57 14.32 -9.12 3.16
CA ASP A 57 13.33 -8.28 3.86
C ASP A 57 11.92 -8.83 3.64
N LYS A 58 11.28 -9.31 4.71
CA LYS A 58 9.90 -9.83 4.65
C LYS A 58 8.93 -8.79 4.09
N GLY A 59 9.11 -7.52 4.45
CA GLY A 59 8.29 -6.40 3.95
C GLY A 59 8.44 -6.08 2.45
N ALA A 60 9.35 -6.74 1.72
CA ALA A 60 9.46 -6.62 0.26
C ALA A 60 8.51 -7.58 -0.49
N ALA A 61 7.87 -8.53 0.18
CA ALA A 61 6.98 -9.52 -0.43
C ALA A 61 5.52 -9.16 -0.16
N ILE A 62 4.71 -9.01 -1.21
CA ILE A 62 3.26 -8.71 -1.08
C ILE A 62 2.52 -9.80 -0.29
N SER A 63 2.94 -11.06 -0.45
CA SER A 63 2.37 -12.20 0.30
C SER A 63 2.51 -12.08 1.82
N TYR A 64 3.53 -11.39 2.30
CA TYR A 64 3.70 -11.08 3.72
C TYR A 64 2.52 -10.25 4.24
N TYR A 65 2.20 -9.15 3.57
CA TYR A 65 1.10 -8.27 3.98
C TYR A 65 -0.26 -8.96 3.89
N ALA A 66 -0.48 -9.77 2.85
CA ALA A 66 -1.69 -10.56 2.71
C ALA A 66 -1.88 -11.52 3.91
N LYS A 67 -0.80 -12.19 4.34
CA LYS A 67 -0.81 -13.10 5.50
C LYS A 67 -1.05 -12.35 6.82
N GLU A 68 -0.43 -11.18 6.99
CA GLU A 68 -0.64 -10.33 8.17
C GLU A 68 -2.02 -9.66 8.17
N GLY A 69 -2.79 -9.76 7.08
CA GLY A 69 -4.11 -9.18 6.96
C GLY A 69 -4.12 -7.66 6.72
N ILE A 70 -3.04 -7.13 6.16
CA ILE A 70 -2.96 -5.72 5.78
C ILE A 70 -3.65 -5.53 4.42
N PRO A 71 -4.66 -4.64 4.32
CA PRO A 71 -5.39 -4.40 3.08
C PRO A 71 -4.48 -3.95 1.92
N THR A 72 -4.79 -4.41 0.70
CA THR A 72 -4.06 -3.97 -0.51
C THR A 72 -4.12 -2.45 -0.70
N ASP A 73 -5.25 -1.83 -0.38
CA ASP A 73 -5.41 -0.37 -0.44
C ASP A 73 -4.40 0.35 0.47
N VAL A 74 -4.13 -0.20 1.66
CA VAL A 74 -3.11 0.36 2.58
C VAL A 74 -1.72 0.32 1.95
N ILE A 75 -1.37 -0.76 1.26
CA ILE A 75 -0.09 -0.85 0.55
C ILE A 75 -0.01 0.21 -0.56
N ARG A 76 -1.11 0.40 -1.33
CA ARG A 76 -1.19 1.45 -2.36
C ARG A 76 -1.04 2.85 -1.74
N LEU A 77 -1.72 3.14 -0.64
CA LEU A 77 -1.63 4.41 0.09
C LEU A 77 -0.21 4.65 0.61
N TYR A 78 0.42 3.63 1.20
CA TYR A 78 1.79 3.72 1.66
C TYR A 78 2.76 4.00 0.50
N LEU A 79 2.66 3.26 -0.60
CA LEU A 79 3.50 3.48 -1.78
C LEU A 79 3.29 4.88 -2.37
N ALA A 80 2.06 5.39 -2.40
CA ALA A 80 1.77 6.74 -2.82
C ALA A 80 2.44 7.79 -1.90
N THR A 81 2.36 7.58 -0.59
CA THR A 81 2.97 8.47 0.42
C THR A 81 4.50 8.53 0.28
N VAL A 82 5.16 7.40 0.02
CA VAL A 82 6.63 7.39 -0.08
C VAL A 82 7.13 7.81 -1.47
N ASN A 83 6.29 7.77 -2.49
CA ASN A 83 6.66 8.13 -3.86
C ASN A 83 6.16 9.50 -4.31
N ASN A 84 5.35 10.22 -3.53
CA ASN A 84 4.90 11.56 -3.88
C ASN A 84 4.78 12.44 -2.63
N SER A 85 5.55 13.52 -2.58
CA SER A 85 5.65 14.39 -1.38
C SER A 85 4.35 15.09 -1.01
N ASN A 86 3.42 15.28 -1.96
CA ASN A 86 2.15 15.97 -1.73
C ASN A 86 1.02 15.02 -1.33
N PHE A 87 1.22 13.69 -1.46
CA PHE A 87 0.12 12.73 -1.30
C PHE A 87 -0.40 12.67 0.14
N GLU A 88 0.49 12.68 1.13
CA GLU A 88 0.12 12.54 2.54
C GLU A 88 -0.76 13.71 3.02
N GLU A 89 -0.39 14.94 2.66
CA GLU A 89 -1.17 16.14 2.96
C GLU A 89 -2.53 16.07 2.27
N TRP A 90 -2.54 15.84 0.97
CA TRP A 90 -3.77 15.70 0.19
C TRP A 90 -4.71 14.63 0.77
N TYR A 91 -4.18 13.45 1.16
CA TYR A 91 -4.99 12.37 1.71
C TYR A 91 -5.60 12.72 3.07
N ASN A 92 -4.90 13.52 3.87
CA ASN A 92 -5.42 14.01 5.15
C ASN A 92 -6.50 15.07 4.98
N GLU A 93 -6.37 15.94 4.00
CA GLU A 93 -7.35 16.99 3.67
C GLU A 93 -8.60 16.43 2.96
N ASN A 94 -8.50 15.24 2.35
CA ASN A 94 -9.57 14.61 1.58
C ASN A 94 -10.00 13.26 2.15
N PRO A 95 -10.55 13.18 3.38
CA PRO A 95 -10.81 11.93 4.10
C PRO A 95 -11.86 11.02 3.43
N THR A 96 -12.67 11.55 2.52
CA THR A 96 -13.72 10.81 1.79
C THR A 96 -13.28 10.34 0.40
N LYS A 97 -12.11 10.80 -0.08
CA LYS A 97 -11.57 10.44 -1.40
C LYS A 97 -10.71 9.18 -1.34
N THR A 98 -10.54 8.55 -2.48
CA THR A 98 -9.69 7.37 -2.68
C THR A 98 -8.36 7.77 -3.33
N ILE A 99 -7.39 6.87 -3.36
CA ILE A 99 -6.11 7.09 -4.06
C ILE A 99 -6.30 7.37 -5.56
N ASP A 100 -7.37 6.85 -6.16
CA ASP A 100 -7.65 7.01 -7.60
C ASP A 100 -8.12 8.43 -7.95
N ASP A 101 -8.50 9.24 -6.93
CA ASP A 101 -8.83 10.66 -7.08
C ASP A 101 -7.59 11.58 -7.03
N PHE A 102 -6.42 11.03 -6.71
CA PHE A 102 -5.18 11.80 -6.61
C PHE A 102 -4.47 11.89 -7.97
N THR A 103 -4.06 13.09 -8.36
CA THR A 103 -3.25 13.29 -9.56
C THR A 103 -1.77 13.14 -9.24
N PHE A 104 -1.19 12.01 -9.64
CA PHE A 104 0.25 11.79 -9.55
C PHE A 104 1.02 12.66 -10.54
N THR A 105 2.07 13.34 -10.04
CA THR A 105 2.99 14.11 -10.89
C THR A 105 4.43 13.65 -10.65
N PHE A 106 5.22 13.54 -11.71
CA PHE A 106 6.59 13.02 -11.65
C PHE A 106 7.57 13.99 -10.96
N ASP A 107 7.29 15.29 -10.99
CA ASP A 107 8.09 16.34 -10.35
C ASP A 107 8.05 16.27 -8.82
N LYS A 108 7.06 15.58 -8.25
CA LYS A 108 6.90 15.38 -6.81
C LYS A 108 7.45 14.03 -6.31
N MET A 109 8.04 13.26 -7.22
CA MET A 109 8.68 11.99 -6.84
C MET A 109 10.09 12.21 -6.26
N PRO A 110 10.47 11.48 -5.19
CA PRO A 110 11.81 11.62 -4.58
C PRO A 110 12.89 11.09 -5.52
N VAL A 111 13.96 11.87 -5.70
CA VAL A 111 15.10 11.50 -6.55
C VAL A 111 16.04 10.50 -5.84
N GLY A 112 16.17 10.60 -4.52
CA GLY A 112 17.13 9.82 -3.72
C GLY A 112 16.59 8.48 -3.20
N GLY A 113 15.37 8.10 -3.56
CA GLY A 113 14.69 6.93 -2.99
C GLY A 113 14.05 7.22 -1.63
N SER A 114 13.19 6.31 -1.21
CA SER A 114 12.44 6.44 0.06
C SER A 114 12.84 5.32 1.00
N LEU A 115 13.06 5.64 2.26
CA LEU A 115 13.31 4.63 3.29
C LEU A 115 12.01 3.90 3.62
N PHE A 116 12.06 2.57 3.61
CA PHE A 116 10.94 1.75 4.05
C PHE A 116 10.74 1.89 5.56
N ASP A 117 9.52 2.25 5.95
CA ASP A 117 9.11 2.46 7.33
C ASP A 117 7.82 1.68 7.61
N ILE A 118 7.96 0.59 8.37
CA ILE A 118 6.82 -0.29 8.73
C ILE A 118 5.87 0.41 9.72
N GLU A 119 6.37 1.26 10.59
CA GLU A 119 5.52 1.98 11.55
C GLU A 119 4.64 3.00 10.83
N LYS A 120 5.19 3.70 9.83
CA LYS A 120 4.41 4.58 8.96
C LYS A 120 3.32 3.82 8.21
N LEU A 121 3.63 2.62 7.69
CA LEU A 121 2.64 1.76 7.03
C LEU A 121 1.51 1.35 8.00
N ILE A 122 1.86 0.93 9.23
CA ILE A 122 0.88 0.58 10.27
C ILE A 122 0.01 1.78 10.63
N ASN A 123 0.57 2.99 10.74
CA ASN A 123 -0.18 4.20 11.02
C ASN A 123 -1.15 4.56 9.89
N ILE A 124 -0.74 4.43 8.63
CA ILE A 124 -1.63 4.60 7.47
C ILE A 124 -2.76 3.57 7.53
N SER A 125 -2.45 2.32 7.90
CA SER A 125 -3.45 1.27 8.04
C SER A 125 -4.50 1.60 9.11
N LYS A 126 -4.08 2.07 10.27
CA LYS A 126 -4.99 2.50 11.35
C LYS A 126 -5.92 3.63 10.90
N ILE A 127 -5.40 4.60 10.16
CA ILE A 127 -6.19 5.68 9.57
C ILE A 127 -7.20 5.12 8.55
N TYR A 128 -6.76 4.21 7.69
CA TYR A 128 -7.62 3.55 6.70
C TYR A 128 -8.79 2.82 7.38
N PHE A 129 -8.52 1.96 8.38
CA PHE A 129 -9.57 1.25 9.12
C PHE A 129 -10.52 2.21 9.87
N SER A 130 -10.01 3.31 10.41
CA SER A 130 -10.87 4.29 11.10
C SER A 130 -11.83 5.03 10.17
N ARG A 131 -11.49 5.18 8.89
CA ARG A 131 -12.31 5.88 7.88
C ARG A 131 -13.26 4.97 7.11
N LYS A 132 -12.90 3.68 6.94
CA LYS A 132 -13.68 2.71 6.14
C LYS A 132 -14.93 2.28 6.90
N LYS A 133 -16.08 2.14 6.21
CA LYS A 133 -17.34 1.67 6.80
C LYS A 133 -17.18 0.26 7.37
N SER A 134 -17.87 -0.04 8.46
CA SER A 134 -17.75 -1.33 9.14
C SER A 134 -18.27 -2.50 8.29
N GLU A 135 -19.28 -2.26 7.45
CA GLU A 135 -19.80 -3.24 6.50
C GLU A 135 -18.76 -3.62 5.45
N ASP A 136 -18.00 -2.63 4.94
CA ASP A 136 -16.93 -2.88 3.98
C ASP A 136 -15.75 -3.60 4.64
N ILE A 137 -15.43 -3.26 5.89
CA ILE A 137 -14.43 -3.98 6.68
C ILE A 137 -14.86 -5.43 6.87
N LEU A 138 -16.11 -5.69 7.25
CA LEU A 138 -16.63 -7.04 7.45
C LEU A 138 -16.54 -7.88 6.19
N LYS A 139 -16.92 -7.32 5.04
CA LYS A 139 -16.84 -8.00 3.74
C LYS A 139 -15.41 -8.47 3.41
N GLU A 140 -14.43 -7.62 3.59
CA GLU A 140 -13.03 -7.95 3.35
C GLU A 140 -12.45 -8.86 4.45
N LEU A 141 -12.87 -8.67 5.70
CA LEU A 141 -12.52 -9.55 6.82
C LEU A 141 -12.96 -10.99 6.57
N LEU A 142 -14.18 -11.21 6.10
CA LEU A 142 -14.67 -12.55 5.77
C LEU A 142 -13.84 -13.20 4.67
N LYS A 143 -13.41 -12.46 3.64
CA LYS A 143 -12.50 -12.98 2.62
C LYS A 143 -11.15 -13.38 3.23
N TYR A 144 -10.58 -12.54 4.06
CA TYR A 144 -9.32 -12.83 4.75
C TYR A 144 -9.42 -14.07 5.64
N LEU A 145 -10.43 -14.13 6.51
CA LEU A 145 -10.64 -15.22 7.46
C LEU A 145 -10.89 -16.56 6.74
N SER A 146 -11.59 -16.57 5.63
CA SER A 146 -11.85 -17.81 4.85
C SER A 146 -10.56 -18.50 4.39
N ILE A 147 -9.47 -17.75 4.25
CA ILE A 147 -8.16 -18.24 3.81
C ILE A 147 -7.25 -18.54 5.01
N TYR A 148 -7.20 -17.63 5.99
CA TYR A 148 -6.17 -17.62 7.01
C TYR A 148 -6.65 -18.04 8.40
N ASP A 149 -7.98 -18.02 8.68
CA ASP A 149 -8.54 -18.35 9.99
C ASP A 149 -9.98 -18.88 9.87
N LYS A 150 -10.10 -20.14 9.47
CA LYS A 150 -11.41 -20.77 9.23
C LYS A 150 -12.29 -20.90 10.47
N GLU A 151 -11.69 -21.07 11.63
CA GLU A 151 -12.44 -21.16 12.90
C GLU A 151 -13.16 -19.83 13.19
N PHE A 152 -12.41 -18.73 13.17
CA PHE A 152 -12.99 -17.41 13.41
C PHE A 152 -13.90 -16.94 12.26
N TYR A 153 -13.67 -17.43 11.04
CA TYR A 153 -14.56 -17.20 9.91
C TYR A 153 -15.98 -17.69 10.18
N GLU A 154 -16.17 -18.92 10.67
CA GLU A 154 -17.51 -19.47 10.94
C GLU A 154 -18.22 -18.70 12.08
N ILE A 155 -17.47 -18.28 13.11
CA ILE A 155 -17.99 -17.45 14.18
C ILE A 155 -18.49 -16.11 13.64
N VAL A 156 -17.66 -15.39 12.90
CA VAL A 156 -17.99 -14.06 12.35
C VAL A 156 -19.12 -14.16 11.34
N LYS A 157 -19.11 -15.17 10.47
CA LYS A 157 -20.15 -15.42 9.47
C LYS A 157 -21.53 -15.60 10.09
N SER A 158 -21.60 -16.30 11.24
CA SER A 158 -22.86 -16.52 11.98
C SER A 158 -23.29 -15.32 12.83
N ASN A 159 -22.41 -14.34 13.05
CA ASN A 159 -22.64 -13.20 13.94
C ASN A 159 -22.30 -11.85 13.27
N GLN A 160 -22.66 -11.65 11.99
CA GLN A 160 -22.23 -10.49 11.21
C GLN A 160 -22.68 -9.15 11.80
N GLU A 161 -23.94 -9.06 12.25
CA GLU A 161 -24.45 -7.83 12.89
C GLU A 161 -23.68 -7.49 14.17
N ARG A 162 -23.34 -8.52 14.97
CA ARG A 162 -22.56 -8.32 16.19
C ARG A 162 -21.15 -7.83 15.86
N MET A 163 -20.53 -8.38 14.82
CA MET A 163 -19.23 -7.93 14.34
C MET A 163 -19.28 -6.46 13.88
N ILE A 164 -20.29 -6.06 13.09
CA ILE A 164 -20.46 -4.66 12.67
C ILE A 164 -20.55 -3.75 13.89
N ARG A 165 -21.43 -4.07 14.87
CA ARG A 165 -21.55 -3.27 16.10
C ARG A 165 -20.23 -3.17 16.87
N SER A 166 -19.44 -4.25 16.91
CA SER A 166 -18.12 -4.25 17.54
C SER A 166 -17.13 -3.36 16.81
N LEU A 167 -17.14 -3.36 15.48
CA LEU A 167 -16.31 -2.49 14.64
C LEU A 167 -16.72 -1.02 14.74
N ASP A 168 -17.99 -0.73 15.06
CA ASP A 168 -18.52 0.63 15.20
C ASP A 168 -18.18 1.29 16.56
N ILE A 169 -17.69 0.51 17.54
CA ILE A 169 -17.31 1.06 18.86
C ILE A 169 -16.28 2.18 18.66
N GLU A 170 -16.63 3.39 19.14
CA GLU A 170 -15.82 4.61 19.05
C GLU A 170 -15.40 5.02 17.63
N LYS A 171 -16.03 4.49 16.59
CA LYS A 171 -15.66 4.75 15.19
C LYS A 171 -16.13 6.13 14.71
N TYR A 172 -17.37 6.48 15.01
CA TYR A 172 -18.03 7.71 14.53
C TYR A 172 -17.98 8.86 15.55
N THR A 173 -16.86 8.99 16.24
CA THR A 173 -16.59 10.04 17.23
C THR A 173 -15.69 11.14 16.66
N SER A 174 -15.52 12.23 17.37
CA SER A 174 -14.55 13.29 17.01
C SER A 174 -13.09 12.79 17.00
N ARG A 175 -12.82 11.69 17.71
CA ARG A 175 -11.52 11.00 17.75
C ARG A 175 -11.73 9.52 17.52
N PRO A 176 -11.86 9.08 16.25
CA PRO A 176 -12.08 7.69 15.94
C PRO A 176 -10.98 6.79 16.49
N ARG A 177 -11.38 5.63 16.95
CA ARG A 177 -10.50 4.56 17.42
C ARG A 177 -9.51 4.14 16.32
N LYS A 178 -8.24 3.94 16.66
CA LYS A 178 -7.13 3.64 15.74
C LYS A 178 -6.26 2.48 16.25
N ASP A 179 -6.86 1.43 16.78
CA ASP A 179 -6.17 0.24 17.29
C ASP A 179 -6.08 -0.89 16.26
N ILE A 180 -7.02 -0.95 15.31
CA ILE A 180 -7.02 -1.95 14.24
C ILE A 180 -6.10 -1.48 13.13
N SER A 181 -5.10 -2.29 12.79
CA SER A 181 -4.17 -2.06 11.69
C SER A 181 -4.17 -3.18 10.64
N SER A 182 -4.85 -4.29 10.92
CA SER A 182 -4.95 -5.45 10.03
C SER A 182 -6.21 -6.26 10.29
N TYR A 183 -6.60 -7.12 9.37
CA TYR A 183 -7.70 -8.06 9.60
C TYR A 183 -7.37 -9.09 10.68
N SER A 184 -6.09 -9.43 10.89
CA SER A 184 -5.67 -10.32 11.97
C SER A 184 -5.88 -9.70 13.37
N ASP A 185 -5.78 -8.37 13.50
CA ASP A 185 -6.07 -7.67 14.74
C ASP A 185 -7.51 -7.83 15.19
N VAL A 186 -8.46 -8.04 14.26
CA VAL A 186 -9.88 -8.17 14.59
C VAL A 186 -10.11 -9.36 15.52
N ARG A 187 -9.51 -10.54 15.26
CA ARG A 187 -9.59 -11.65 16.19
C ARG A 187 -8.97 -11.29 17.54
N LYS A 188 -7.81 -10.69 17.54
CA LYS A 188 -7.06 -10.32 18.75
C LYS A 188 -7.86 -9.41 19.69
N TYR A 189 -8.57 -8.45 19.12
CA TYR A 189 -9.29 -7.44 19.93
C TYR A 189 -10.75 -7.79 20.19
N PHE A 190 -11.37 -8.69 19.43
CA PHE A 190 -12.82 -8.93 19.52
C PHE A 190 -13.21 -10.38 19.79
N TRP A 191 -12.27 -11.32 19.91
CA TRP A 191 -12.58 -12.74 20.14
C TRP A 191 -13.48 -12.98 21.34
N TYR A 192 -13.34 -12.19 22.41
CA TYR A 192 -14.10 -12.30 23.65
C TYR A 192 -15.53 -11.77 23.54
N MET A 193 -15.89 -11.16 22.41
CA MET A 193 -17.24 -10.68 22.13
C MET A 193 -18.14 -11.75 21.51
N PHE A 194 -17.60 -12.90 21.17
CA PHE A 194 -18.28 -14.01 20.51
C PHE A 194 -18.12 -15.32 21.29
#